data_a538880ccf9f7cffaebc4a234e93c176
#
_entry.id   a538880ccf9f7cffaebc4a234e93c176
#
_cell.length_a   1.000
_cell.length_b   1.000
_cell.length_c   1.000
_cell.angle_alpha   90.00
_cell.angle_beta   90.00
_cell.angle_gamma   90.00
#
_symmetry.space_group_name_H-M   'P 1'
#
loop_
_entity.id
_entity.type
_entity.pdbx_description
1 polymer ?
#
loop_
_entity_poly.entity_id
_entity_poly.type
_entity_poly.pdbx_seq_one_letter_code
_entity_poly.pdbx_strand_id
1 'polypeptide(L)'
;MKTIKHTLTALSVLLMLFYSETVLAQSDQIPRYMTSTTLSWNQDNGDLDMDEWKAVEQEYLEKVTKKNEYILGSSFYKPQLSGNSGKLVVVRVYASWVAIEKAAERNQELEKDAWPNERHLKEFKKKQRSFYRHDHSDEIYSVLPIMKPVQDWSKDMVCYVRTQYLTFPEDGKEDEVVGLLQENYDKLVKGNALIKGFFTYRHAWGANGSEIKNAYFLSSISDLEKLFESVPDLERKAWPGDHELKKHTEVVKKYFKNIHEDNVYTFVGGLSK
;
A
#
# COMPACT_ATOMS: atom_id res chain seq x y z
N MET A 1 -41.09 22.06 -39.93
CA MET A 1 -39.63 22.22 -39.58
C MET A 1 -39.34 22.53 -38.11
N LYS A 2 -40.30 22.62 -37.20
CA LYS A 2 -40.04 22.92 -35.75
C LYS A 2 -39.85 21.67 -34.86
N THR A 3 -40.32 20.51 -35.25
CA THR A 3 -40.30 19.26 -34.44
C THR A 3 -38.97 18.52 -34.47
N ILE A 4 -38.11 18.70 -35.48
CA ILE A 4 -36.82 18.00 -35.60
C ILE A 4 -35.73 18.63 -34.71
N LYS A 5 -35.84 19.94 -34.39
CA LYS A 5 -34.84 20.62 -33.54
C LYS A 5 -34.92 20.22 -32.05
N HIS A 6 -36.12 19.86 -31.57
CA HIS A 6 -36.28 19.46 -30.16
C HIS A 6 -35.84 18.03 -29.88
N THR A 7 -35.90 17.13 -30.86
CA THR A 7 -35.44 15.73 -30.72
C THR A 7 -33.92 15.62 -30.70
N LEU A 8 -33.21 16.44 -31.46
CA LEU A 8 -31.75 16.46 -31.43
C LEU A 8 -31.17 17.02 -30.11
N THR A 9 -31.82 18.01 -29.52
CA THR A 9 -31.39 18.61 -28.24
C THR A 9 -31.64 17.65 -27.07
N ALA A 10 -32.74 16.89 -27.08
CA ALA A 10 -33.02 15.89 -26.06
C ALA A 10 -32.05 14.71 -26.12
N LEU A 11 -31.62 14.29 -27.31
CA LEU A 11 -30.68 13.18 -27.50
C LEU A 11 -29.26 13.57 -27.05
N SER A 12 -28.83 14.81 -27.28
CA SER A 12 -27.51 15.29 -26.80
C SER A 12 -27.43 15.49 -25.30
N VAL A 13 -28.53 15.89 -24.65
CA VAL A 13 -28.59 15.99 -23.17
C VAL A 13 -28.61 14.60 -22.53
N LEU A 14 -29.30 13.62 -23.16
CA LEU A 14 -29.31 12.24 -22.65
C LEU A 14 -27.95 11.57 -22.80
N LEU A 15 -27.18 11.83 -23.85
CA LEU A 15 -25.80 11.32 -24.00
C LEU A 15 -24.84 11.96 -22.98
N MET A 16 -25.00 13.23 -22.62
CA MET A 16 -24.19 13.88 -21.60
C MET A 16 -24.46 13.36 -20.18
N LEU A 17 -25.68 12.92 -19.89
CA LEU A 17 -26.03 12.32 -18.59
C LEU A 17 -25.42 10.94 -18.41
N PHE A 18 -25.28 10.15 -19.48
CA PHE A 18 -24.57 8.85 -19.39
C PHE A 18 -23.05 8.96 -19.25
N TYR A 19 -22.43 10.05 -19.74
CA TYR A 19 -21.00 10.28 -19.56
C TYR A 19 -20.63 10.79 -18.16
N SER A 20 -21.56 11.41 -17.44
CA SER A 20 -21.30 11.96 -16.09
C SER A 20 -21.34 10.88 -14.99
N GLU A 21 -22.07 9.79 -15.17
CA GLU A 21 -22.14 8.72 -14.15
C GLU A 21 -20.87 7.85 -14.11
N THR A 22 -20.14 7.72 -15.22
CA THR A 22 -18.91 6.92 -15.27
C THR A 22 -17.69 7.62 -14.65
N VAL A 23 -17.69 8.95 -14.56
CA VAL A 23 -16.60 9.74 -13.98
C VAL A 23 -16.74 9.86 -12.45
N LEU A 24 -17.96 9.82 -11.91
CA LEU A 24 -18.22 9.91 -10.46
C LEU A 24 -18.01 8.57 -9.72
N ALA A 25 -18.09 7.43 -10.41
CA ALA A 25 -17.93 6.13 -9.78
C ALA A 25 -16.49 5.78 -9.39
N GLN A 26 -15.51 6.55 -9.85
CA GLN A 26 -14.07 6.27 -9.58
C GLN A 26 -13.54 6.97 -8.31
N SER A 27 -14.27 7.96 -7.76
CA SER A 27 -13.79 8.75 -6.61
C SER A 27 -14.18 8.20 -5.22
N ASP A 28 -15.10 7.22 -5.11
CA ASP A 28 -15.66 6.77 -3.84
C ASP A 28 -15.26 5.34 -3.42
N GLN A 29 -14.30 4.72 -4.10
CA GLN A 29 -13.83 3.39 -3.71
C GLN A 29 -12.88 3.49 -2.52
N ILE A 30 -13.35 3.07 -1.36
CA ILE A 30 -12.54 3.03 -0.13
C ILE A 30 -11.58 1.83 -0.21
N PRO A 31 -10.27 2.04 -0.01
CA PRO A 31 -9.30 0.95 0.13
C PRO A 31 -9.71 -0.02 1.25
N ARG A 32 -9.87 -1.30 0.92
CA ARG A 32 -10.21 -2.34 1.91
C ARG A 32 -9.17 -3.42 2.02
N TYR A 33 -8.48 -3.70 0.92
CA TYR A 33 -7.47 -4.76 0.86
C TYR A 33 -6.19 -4.25 0.22
N MET A 34 -5.09 -4.77 0.70
CA MET A 34 -3.75 -4.54 0.16
C MET A 34 -3.10 -5.90 -0.10
N THR A 35 -2.61 -6.11 -1.31
CA THR A 35 -1.71 -7.24 -1.60
C THR A 35 -0.26 -6.79 -1.42
N SER A 36 0.54 -7.66 -0.84
CA SER A 36 1.99 -7.48 -0.69
C SER A 36 2.68 -8.65 -1.36
N THR A 37 3.25 -8.42 -2.54
CA THR A 37 4.03 -9.42 -3.28
C THR A 37 5.51 -9.17 -3.03
N THR A 38 6.20 -10.14 -2.44
CA THR A 38 7.65 -10.10 -2.27
C THR A 38 8.31 -10.85 -3.41
N LEU A 39 9.05 -10.12 -4.23
CA LEU A 39 9.82 -10.62 -5.37
C LEU A 39 11.29 -10.78 -4.99
N SER A 40 11.98 -11.74 -5.64
CA SER A 40 13.43 -11.88 -5.56
C SER A 40 14.08 -11.25 -6.79
N TRP A 41 15.13 -10.46 -6.58
CA TRP A 41 15.95 -9.97 -7.69
C TRP A 41 16.66 -11.13 -8.41
N ASN A 42 16.68 -11.07 -9.73
CA ASN A 42 17.46 -12.00 -10.54
C ASN A 42 18.89 -11.48 -10.68
N GLN A 43 19.79 -12.04 -9.89
CA GLN A 43 21.23 -11.71 -9.92
C GLN A 43 22.06 -12.62 -10.84
N ASP A 44 21.41 -13.59 -11.51
CA ASP A 44 22.12 -14.60 -12.32
C ASP A 44 22.72 -13.97 -13.60
N ASN A 45 22.25 -12.79 -14.01
CA ASN A 45 22.69 -12.07 -15.20
C ASN A 45 23.72 -10.95 -14.93
N GLY A 46 24.35 -10.94 -13.76
CA GLY A 46 25.28 -9.88 -13.31
C GLY A 46 24.59 -8.76 -12.54
N ASP A 47 25.23 -7.59 -12.51
CA ASP A 47 24.68 -6.43 -11.81
C ASP A 47 23.39 -5.95 -12.48
N LEU A 48 22.34 -5.75 -11.67
CA LEU A 48 21.06 -5.23 -12.12
C LEU A 48 21.18 -3.74 -12.47
N ASP A 49 20.84 -3.41 -13.69
CA ASP A 49 20.66 -2.01 -14.10
C ASP A 49 19.36 -1.46 -13.50
N MET A 50 19.49 -0.72 -12.40
CA MET A 50 18.35 -0.18 -11.66
C MET A 50 17.64 0.95 -12.42
N ASP A 51 18.33 1.66 -13.31
CA ASP A 51 17.71 2.70 -14.14
C ASP A 51 16.90 2.06 -15.26
N GLU A 52 17.41 0.99 -15.87
CA GLU A 52 16.67 0.20 -16.84
C GLU A 52 15.43 -0.46 -16.19
N TRP A 53 15.59 -1.07 -15.01
CA TRP A 53 14.45 -1.61 -14.26
C TRP A 53 13.38 -0.54 -14.01
N LYS A 54 13.78 0.63 -13.51
CA LYS A 54 12.86 1.74 -13.23
C LYS A 54 12.15 2.21 -14.50
N ALA A 55 12.85 2.30 -15.63
CA ALA A 55 12.25 2.69 -16.90
C ALA A 55 11.20 1.68 -17.38
N VAL A 56 11.48 0.37 -17.27
CA VAL A 56 10.54 -0.69 -17.66
C VAL A 56 9.30 -0.69 -16.76
N GLU A 57 9.46 -0.58 -15.45
CA GLU A 57 8.32 -0.53 -14.53
C GLU A 57 7.52 0.78 -14.68
N GLN A 58 8.18 1.90 -15.01
CA GLN A 58 7.50 3.16 -15.33
C GLN A 58 6.65 3.03 -16.59
N GLU A 59 7.16 2.37 -17.64
CA GLU A 59 6.39 2.14 -18.86
C GLU A 59 5.15 1.30 -18.58
N TYR A 60 5.27 0.22 -17.78
CA TYR A 60 4.14 -0.60 -17.37
C TYR A 60 3.15 0.16 -16.49
N LEU A 61 3.64 0.94 -15.55
CA LEU A 61 2.82 1.81 -14.70
C LEU A 61 1.93 2.73 -15.52
N GLU A 62 2.51 3.46 -16.50
CA GLU A 62 1.77 4.43 -17.30
C GLU A 62 0.79 3.78 -18.27
N LYS A 63 1.20 2.68 -18.90
CA LYS A 63 0.42 2.03 -19.95
C LYS A 63 -0.68 1.11 -19.40
N VAL A 64 -0.46 0.50 -18.25
CA VAL A 64 -1.32 -0.53 -17.69
C VAL A 64 -1.84 -0.15 -16.30
N THR A 65 -0.96 -0.05 -15.30
CA THR A 65 -1.37 0.04 -13.89
C THR A 65 -2.22 1.28 -13.61
N LYS A 66 -1.85 2.45 -14.13
CA LYS A 66 -2.61 3.69 -13.94
C LYS A 66 -3.97 3.66 -14.62
N LYS A 67 -4.11 2.92 -15.71
CA LYS A 67 -5.38 2.77 -16.45
C LYS A 67 -6.30 1.69 -15.90
N ASN A 68 -5.81 0.85 -15.00
CA ASN A 68 -6.61 -0.21 -14.39
C ASN A 68 -7.46 0.37 -13.26
N GLU A 69 -8.75 0.49 -13.47
CA GLU A 69 -9.73 1.07 -12.55
C GLU A 69 -9.92 0.27 -11.26
N TYR A 70 -9.57 -1.01 -11.25
CA TYR A 70 -9.66 -1.88 -10.07
C TYR A 70 -8.48 -1.75 -9.11
N ILE A 71 -7.35 -1.17 -9.55
CA ILE A 71 -6.17 -0.90 -8.73
C ILE A 71 -6.28 0.53 -8.18
N LEU A 72 -6.55 0.69 -6.88
CA LEU A 72 -6.67 1.99 -6.24
C LEU A 72 -5.31 2.63 -5.91
N GLY A 73 -4.30 1.81 -5.69
CA GLY A 73 -2.94 2.23 -5.44
C GLY A 73 -1.95 1.14 -5.81
N SER A 74 -0.75 1.51 -6.22
CA SER A 74 0.36 0.60 -6.51
C SER A 74 1.68 1.26 -6.16
N SER A 75 2.63 0.53 -5.58
CA SER A 75 3.94 1.06 -5.20
C SER A 75 4.99 -0.02 -5.04
N PHE A 76 6.25 0.38 -5.18
CA PHE A 76 7.43 -0.47 -5.03
C PHE A 76 8.27 -0.05 -3.83
N TYR A 77 8.79 -1.04 -3.09
CA TYR A 77 9.58 -0.85 -1.88
C TYR A 77 10.88 -1.65 -1.97
N LYS A 78 12.01 -0.96 -2.00
CA LYS A 78 13.34 -1.58 -1.96
C LYS A 78 13.81 -1.72 -0.50
N PRO A 79 14.28 -2.89 -0.05
CA PRO A 79 14.86 -3.03 1.27
C PRO A 79 16.04 -2.08 1.48
N GLN A 80 16.07 -1.40 2.61
CA GLN A 80 17.17 -0.53 3.03
C GLN A 80 17.85 -1.08 4.28
N LEU A 81 17.07 -1.32 5.34
CA LEU A 81 17.48 -2.02 6.56
C LEU A 81 16.43 -3.09 6.83
N SER A 82 16.63 -4.26 6.28
CA SER A 82 15.76 -5.43 6.46
C SER A 82 16.60 -6.70 6.35
N GLY A 83 16.08 -7.79 6.87
CA GLY A 83 16.73 -9.10 6.81
C GLY A 83 16.94 -9.67 5.40
N ASN A 84 16.48 -9.00 4.35
CA ASN A 84 16.48 -9.57 3.01
C ASN A 84 16.71 -8.52 1.90
N SER A 85 17.96 -8.11 1.73
CA SER A 85 18.37 -7.11 0.72
C SER A 85 18.17 -7.56 -0.74
N GLY A 86 18.08 -8.87 -0.99
CA GLY A 86 17.84 -9.45 -2.32
C GLY A 86 16.37 -9.44 -2.76
N LYS A 87 15.48 -8.79 -2.00
CA LYS A 87 14.05 -8.76 -2.27
C LYS A 87 13.56 -7.39 -2.73
N LEU A 88 12.38 -7.37 -3.32
CA LEU A 88 11.59 -6.19 -3.64
C LEU A 88 10.16 -6.45 -3.20
N VAL A 89 9.50 -5.47 -2.60
CA VAL A 89 8.09 -5.59 -2.23
C VAL A 89 7.24 -4.72 -3.16
N VAL A 90 6.22 -5.34 -3.75
CA VAL A 90 5.22 -4.64 -4.57
C VAL A 90 3.91 -4.65 -3.79
N VAL A 91 3.37 -3.47 -3.55
CA VAL A 91 2.08 -3.30 -2.88
C VAL A 91 1.04 -2.83 -3.88
N ARG A 92 -0.16 -3.43 -3.84
CA ARG A 92 -1.32 -2.94 -4.57
C ARG A 92 -2.54 -2.86 -3.66
N VAL A 93 -3.38 -1.87 -3.87
CA VAL A 93 -4.53 -1.56 -3.03
C VAL A 93 -5.82 -1.71 -3.84
N TYR A 94 -6.86 -2.31 -3.21
CA TYR A 94 -8.11 -2.67 -3.85
C TYR A 94 -9.31 -2.38 -2.97
N ALA A 95 -10.49 -2.18 -3.58
CA ALA A 95 -11.74 -1.97 -2.87
C ALA A 95 -12.38 -3.27 -2.36
N SER A 96 -12.05 -4.44 -2.94
CA SER A 96 -12.63 -5.75 -2.58
C SER A 96 -11.75 -6.91 -3.06
N TRP A 97 -12.02 -8.13 -2.55
CA TRP A 97 -11.39 -9.36 -3.06
C TRP A 97 -11.66 -9.56 -4.56
N VAL A 98 -12.89 -9.33 -4.99
CA VAL A 98 -13.28 -9.45 -6.41
C VAL A 98 -12.49 -8.45 -7.28
N ALA A 99 -12.15 -7.28 -6.74
CA ALA A 99 -11.34 -6.30 -7.46
C ALA A 99 -9.92 -6.80 -7.73
N ILE A 100 -9.37 -7.70 -6.89
CA ILE A 100 -8.05 -8.31 -7.13
C ILE A 100 -8.07 -9.17 -8.40
N GLU A 101 -9.10 -10.03 -8.54
CA GLU A 101 -9.28 -10.88 -9.72
C GLU A 101 -9.55 -10.04 -10.98
N LYS A 102 -10.50 -9.12 -10.90
CA LYS A 102 -10.83 -8.22 -12.01
C LYS A 102 -9.65 -7.35 -12.44
N ALA A 103 -8.79 -6.94 -11.52
CA ALA A 103 -7.58 -6.21 -11.86
C ALA A 103 -6.61 -7.06 -12.69
N ALA A 104 -6.50 -8.37 -12.40
CA ALA A 104 -5.65 -9.27 -13.18
C ALA A 104 -6.19 -9.46 -14.62
N GLU A 105 -7.51 -9.63 -14.77
CA GLU A 105 -8.16 -9.70 -16.08
C GLU A 105 -7.99 -8.38 -16.85
N ARG A 106 -8.26 -7.25 -16.19
CA ARG A 106 -8.14 -5.93 -16.79
C ARG A 106 -6.71 -5.59 -17.22
N ASN A 107 -5.71 -6.02 -16.45
CA ASN A 107 -4.30 -5.87 -16.87
C ASN A 107 -4.04 -6.56 -18.21
N GLN A 108 -4.58 -7.78 -18.45
CA GLN A 108 -4.38 -8.50 -19.71
C GLN A 108 -5.00 -7.77 -20.91
N GLU A 109 -6.15 -7.11 -20.73
CA GLU A 109 -6.76 -6.29 -21.76
C GLU A 109 -5.89 -5.06 -22.06
N LEU A 110 -5.52 -4.31 -21.00
CA LEU A 110 -4.70 -3.10 -21.11
C LEU A 110 -3.31 -3.39 -21.70
N GLU A 111 -2.73 -4.57 -21.44
CA GLU A 111 -1.48 -5.03 -22.04
C GLU A 111 -1.61 -5.21 -23.56
N LYS A 112 -2.72 -5.79 -24.03
CA LYS A 112 -2.99 -5.93 -25.47
C LYS A 112 -3.20 -4.57 -26.14
N ASP A 113 -3.86 -3.65 -25.46
CA ASP A 113 -4.08 -2.28 -25.94
C ASP A 113 -2.77 -1.48 -25.99
N ALA A 114 -1.92 -1.64 -24.97
CA ALA A 114 -0.63 -0.95 -24.86
C ALA A 114 0.41 -1.44 -25.84
N TRP A 115 0.39 -2.73 -26.16
CA TRP A 115 1.28 -3.40 -27.11
C TRP A 115 0.46 -4.24 -28.11
N PRO A 116 -0.18 -3.63 -29.13
CA PRO A 116 -1.02 -4.36 -30.08
C PRO A 116 -0.30 -5.44 -30.90
N ASN A 117 1.01 -5.34 -31.02
CA ASN A 117 1.84 -6.37 -31.63
C ASN A 117 2.25 -7.40 -30.58
N GLU A 118 1.78 -8.65 -30.71
CA GLU A 118 2.03 -9.73 -29.76
C GLU A 118 3.54 -10.00 -29.54
N ARG A 119 4.38 -9.81 -30.57
CA ARG A 119 5.81 -9.97 -30.44
C ARG A 119 6.39 -8.88 -29.51
N HIS A 120 5.97 -7.63 -29.67
CA HIS A 120 6.42 -6.53 -28.82
C HIS A 120 5.96 -6.71 -27.37
N LEU A 121 4.72 -7.15 -27.14
CA LEU A 121 4.24 -7.50 -25.81
C LEU A 121 5.09 -8.60 -25.16
N LYS A 122 5.38 -9.66 -25.94
CA LYS A 122 6.21 -10.79 -25.45
C LYS A 122 7.64 -10.34 -25.13
N GLU A 123 8.23 -9.50 -25.95
CA GLU A 123 9.58 -8.94 -25.75
C GLU A 123 9.59 -8.05 -24.48
N PHE A 124 8.59 -7.15 -24.32
CA PHE A 124 8.44 -6.31 -23.14
C PHE A 124 8.31 -7.16 -21.86
N LYS A 125 7.40 -8.13 -21.85
CA LYS A 125 7.21 -9.04 -20.71
C LYS A 125 8.45 -9.88 -20.39
N LYS A 126 9.17 -10.33 -21.41
CA LYS A 126 10.44 -11.03 -21.23
C LYS A 126 11.46 -10.13 -20.53
N LYS A 127 11.59 -8.87 -20.97
CA LYS A 127 12.46 -7.87 -20.36
C LYS A 127 12.06 -7.56 -18.92
N GLN A 128 10.78 -7.28 -18.66
CA GLN A 128 10.26 -7.02 -17.30
C GLN A 128 10.54 -8.19 -16.36
N ARG A 129 10.27 -9.42 -16.79
CA ARG A 129 10.48 -10.62 -15.98
C ARG A 129 11.97 -10.94 -15.77
N SER A 130 12.86 -10.47 -16.61
CA SER A 130 14.30 -10.74 -16.46
C SER A 130 14.91 -10.11 -15.21
N PHE A 131 14.28 -9.09 -14.64
CA PHE A 131 14.72 -8.47 -13.38
C PHE A 131 14.40 -9.33 -12.15
N TYR A 132 13.48 -10.30 -12.28
CA TYR A 132 12.95 -11.06 -11.17
C TYR A 132 13.20 -12.56 -11.34
N ARG A 133 13.38 -13.23 -10.19
CA ARG A 133 13.32 -14.69 -10.15
C ARG A 133 11.87 -15.16 -10.21
N HIS A 134 11.65 -16.45 -10.42
CA HIS A 134 10.31 -17.03 -10.45
C HIS A 134 9.67 -17.18 -9.06
N ASP A 135 10.51 -17.23 -8.01
CA ASP A 135 10.03 -17.34 -6.63
C ASP A 135 9.50 -16.00 -6.12
N HIS A 136 8.29 -16.04 -5.59
CA HIS A 136 7.65 -14.91 -4.91
C HIS A 136 6.75 -15.42 -3.79
N SER A 137 6.38 -14.53 -2.89
CA SER A 137 5.33 -14.77 -1.89
C SER A 137 4.29 -13.67 -1.96
N ASP A 138 3.02 -14.05 -1.74
CA ASP A 138 1.89 -13.14 -1.74
C ASP A 138 1.19 -13.20 -0.39
N GLU A 139 0.90 -12.00 0.14
CA GLU A 139 0.13 -11.81 1.35
C GLU A 139 -1.00 -10.83 1.05
N ILE A 140 -2.16 -11.00 1.70
CA ILE A 140 -3.25 -10.03 1.62
C ILE A 140 -3.55 -9.52 3.02
N TYR A 141 -3.69 -8.22 3.12
CA TYR A 141 -4.03 -7.51 4.36
C TYR A 141 -5.32 -6.71 4.18
N SER A 142 -6.14 -6.68 5.22
CA SER A 142 -7.20 -5.69 5.36
C SER A 142 -6.59 -4.34 5.72
N VAL A 143 -7.01 -3.28 5.04
CA VAL A 143 -6.64 -1.90 5.36
C VAL A 143 -7.54 -1.41 6.48
N LEU A 144 -6.98 -1.07 7.63
CA LEU A 144 -7.75 -0.47 8.72
C LEU A 144 -7.95 1.03 8.46
N PRO A 145 -9.08 1.62 8.92
CA PRO A 145 -9.34 3.06 8.76
C PRO A 145 -8.49 3.94 9.70
N ILE A 146 -7.34 3.44 10.11
CA ILE A 146 -6.36 4.09 10.99
C ILE A 146 -5.18 4.49 10.13
N MET A 147 -5.24 5.70 9.55
CA MET A 147 -4.27 6.14 8.56
C MET A 147 -4.03 7.65 8.58
N LYS A 148 -2.84 8.03 8.15
CA LYS A 148 -2.45 9.40 7.78
C LYS A 148 -2.01 9.36 6.31
N PRO A 149 -2.77 9.95 5.37
CA PRO A 149 -2.40 9.92 3.96
C PRO A 149 -1.09 10.64 3.67
N VAL A 150 -0.26 10.06 2.80
CA VAL A 150 0.90 10.75 2.22
C VAL A 150 0.40 11.79 1.24
N GLN A 151 0.97 13.00 1.29
CA GLN A 151 0.54 14.12 0.43
C GLN A 151 1.22 14.10 -0.95
N ASP A 152 2.44 13.59 -1.04
CA ASP A 152 3.23 13.58 -2.27
C ASP A 152 3.95 12.23 -2.43
N TRP A 153 3.48 11.43 -3.38
CA TRP A 153 4.03 10.12 -3.74
C TRP A 153 5.09 10.19 -4.85
N SER A 154 5.45 11.38 -5.32
CA SER A 154 6.41 11.54 -6.42
C SER A 154 7.87 11.33 -6.03
N LYS A 155 8.17 11.43 -4.73
CA LYS A 155 9.53 11.38 -4.19
C LYS A 155 9.80 10.09 -3.44
N ASP A 156 11.05 9.65 -3.47
CA ASP A 156 11.51 8.58 -2.61
C ASP A 156 11.32 8.95 -1.14
N MET A 157 10.86 7.97 -0.34
CA MET A 157 10.67 8.13 1.10
C MET A 157 11.19 6.90 1.83
N VAL A 158 11.54 7.09 3.09
CA VAL A 158 11.76 5.98 4.01
C VAL A 158 10.41 5.44 4.45
N CYS A 159 10.18 4.14 4.25
CA CYS A 159 9.02 3.43 4.77
C CYS A 159 9.50 2.46 5.86
N TYR A 160 9.27 2.81 7.12
CA TYR A 160 9.48 1.93 8.26
C TYR A 160 8.22 1.10 8.49
N VAL A 161 8.37 -0.22 8.49
CA VAL A 161 7.28 -1.16 8.73
C VAL A 161 7.55 -1.93 10.01
N ARG A 162 6.66 -1.75 10.99
CA ARG A 162 6.64 -2.55 12.21
C ARG A 162 5.55 -3.60 12.12
N THR A 163 5.95 -4.87 12.22
CA THR A 163 5.04 -6.02 12.32
C THR A 163 4.94 -6.45 13.77
N GLN A 164 3.73 -6.47 14.30
CA GLN A 164 3.38 -6.97 15.64
C GLN A 164 2.48 -8.19 15.49
N TYR A 165 2.44 -9.03 16.52
CA TYR A 165 1.72 -10.29 16.48
C TYR A 165 0.67 -10.36 17.58
N LEU A 166 -0.59 -10.64 17.20
CA LEU A 166 -1.70 -10.80 18.13
C LEU A 166 -1.59 -12.08 18.96
N THR A 167 -2.05 -12.03 20.21
CA THR A 167 -2.09 -13.16 21.14
C THR A 167 -3.41 -13.94 21.07
N PHE A 168 -4.51 -13.31 20.64
CA PHE A 168 -5.88 -13.87 20.64
C PHE A 168 -6.32 -14.41 22.02
N PRO A 169 -6.36 -13.58 23.10
CA PRO A 169 -6.78 -14.03 24.42
C PRO A 169 -8.26 -14.48 24.41
N GLU A 170 -8.60 -15.48 25.25
CA GLU A 170 -9.96 -16.05 25.31
C GLU A 170 -11.04 -15.01 25.64
N ASP A 171 -10.72 -14.04 26.50
CA ASP A 171 -11.58 -12.91 26.86
C ASP A 171 -11.37 -11.68 25.99
N GLY A 172 -10.61 -11.81 24.91
CA GLY A 172 -10.26 -10.72 24.00
C GLY A 172 -11.42 -10.29 23.13
N LYS A 173 -11.45 -8.98 22.82
CA LYS A 173 -12.43 -8.38 21.91
C LYS A 173 -11.71 -7.66 20.78
N GLU A 174 -12.24 -7.79 19.58
CA GLU A 174 -11.69 -7.11 18.40
C GLU A 174 -11.74 -5.59 18.54
N ASP A 175 -12.83 -5.05 19.10
CA ASP A 175 -12.99 -3.62 19.32
C ASP A 175 -11.94 -3.04 20.28
N GLU A 176 -11.46 -3.83 21.25
CA GLU A 176 -10.39 -3.42 22.16
C GLU A 176 -9.05 -3.29 21.41
N VAL A 177 -8.77 -4.20 20.48
CA VAL A 177 -7.56 -4.13 19.62
C VAL A 177 -7.63 -2.91 18.70
N VAL A 178 -8.77 -2.71 18.02
CA VAL A 178 -8.96 -1.55 17.14
C VAL A 178 -8.89 -0.25 17.94
N GLY A 179 -9.51 -0.20 19.11
CA GLY A 179 -9.46 0.94 20.02
C GLY A 179 -8.04 1.28 20.46
N LEU A 180 -7.23 0.27 20.81
CA LEU A 180 -5.82 0.43 21.17
C LEU A 180 -4.98 0.99 20.00
N LEU A 181 -5.18 0.46 18.80
CA LEU A 181 -4.49 0.94 17.60
C LEU A 181 -4.87 2.39 17.25
N GLN A 182 -6.17 2.71 17.40
CA GLN A 182 -6.68 4.07 17.19
C GLN A 182 -6.12 5.06 18.24
N GLU A 183 -6.09 4.66 19.51
CA GLU A 183 -5.50 5.49 20.57
C GLU A 183 -4.02 5.78 20.31
N ASN A 184 -3.24 4.76 19.95
CA ASN A 184 -1.83 4.94 19.59
C ASN A 184 -1.66 5.88 18.39
N TYR A 185 -2.48 5.73 17.38
CA TYR A 185 -2.48 6.63 16.22
C TYR A 185 -2.77 8.07 16.63
N ASP A 186 -3.85 8.31 17.37
CA ASP A 186 -4.28 9.67 17.75
C ASP A 186 -3.25 10.36 18.64
N LYS A 187 -2.61 9.63 19.56
CA LYS A 187 -1.67 10.17 20.54
C LYS A 187 -0.23 10.28 20.04
N LEU A 188 0.24 9.33 19.23
CA LEU A 188 1.67 9.23 18.87
C LEU A 188 1.95 9.60 17.40
N VAL A 189 0.98 9.39 16.49
CA VAL A 189 1.22 9.45 15.05
C VAL A 189 0.59 10.66 14.39
N LYS A 190 -0.69 10.91 14.63
CA LYS A 190 -1.52 11.88 13.91
C LYS A 190 -0.91 13.30 13.88
N GLY A 191 -0.47 13.79 15.03
CA GLY A 191 0.14 15.11 15.20
C GLY A 191 1.64 15.17 14.97
N ASN A 192 2.31 14.03 14.73
CA ASN A 192 3.76 13.99 14.59
C ASN A 192 4.20 14.48 13.21
N ALA A 193 5.00 15.56 13.19
CA ALA A 193 5.45 16.22 11.96
C ALA A 193 6.52 15.42 11.18
N LEU A 194 7.25 14.51 11.84
CA LEU A 194 8.23 13.63 11.20
C LEU A 194 7.52 12.59 10.32
N ILE A 195 6.33 12.13 10.73
CA ILE A 195 5.55 11.10 10.02
C ILE A 195 4.76 11.76 8.89
N LYS A 196 5.17 11.51 7.65
CA LYS A 196 4.53 12.06 6.43
C LYS A 196 3.32 11.25 5.98
N GLY A 197 3.28 9.98 6.35
CA GLY A 197 2.17 9.08 6.12
C GLY A 197 2.19 7.92 7.11
N PHE A 198 1.02 7.31 7.32
CA PHE A 198 0.89 6.15 8.19
C PHE A 198 -0.29 5.29 7.75
N PHE A 199 -0.10 3.98 7.77
CA PHE A 199 -1.15 3.03 7.44
C PHE A 199 -1.06 1.82 8.35
N THR A 200 -2.22 1.31 8.77
CA THR A 200 -2.34 0.11 9.59
C THR A 200 -3.02 -0.99 8.78
N TYR A 201 -2.43 -2.17 8.81
CA TYR A 201 -2.89 -3.35 8.09
C TYR A 201 -3.04 -4.53 9.03
N ARG A 202 -4.10 -5.33 8.83
CA ARG A 202 -4.32 -6.61 9.51
C ARG A 202 -4.25 -7.74 8.50
N HIS A 203 -3.53 -8.80 8.83
CA HIS A 203 -3.45 -9.98 7.98
C HIS A 203 -4.83 -10.54 7.65
N ALA A 204 -5.07 -10.84 6.37
CA ALA A 204 -6.31 -11.42 5.86
C ALA A 204 -6.08 -12.76 5.15
N TRP A 205 -4.92 -12.94 4.50
CA TRP A 205 -4.55 -14.15 3.79
C TRP A 205 -3.03 -14.26 3.65
N GLY A 206 -2.48 -15.49 3.86
CA GLY A 206 -1.06 -15.79 3.73
C GLY A 206 -0.54 -16.61 4.91
N ALA A 207 0.74 -16.45 5.26
CA ALA A 207 1.44 -17.35 6.17
C ALA A 207 1.08 -17.17 7.66
N ASN A 208 0.83 -15.93 8.12
CA ASN A 208 0.70 -15.65 9.55
C ASN A 208 -0.51 -14.77 9.90
N GLY A 209 -1.61 -15.40 10.28
CA GLY A 209 -2.88 -14.74 10.63
C GLY A 209 -2.84 -13.82 11.86
N SER A 210 -1.75 -13.79 12.62
CA SER A 210 -1.63 -12.93 13.81
C SER A 210 -1.01 -11.55 13.52
N GLU A 211 -0.61 -11.25 12.29
CA GLU A 211 0.11 -10.03 11.97
C GLU A 211 -0.77 -8.78 11.94
N ILE A 212 -0.25 -7.74 12.58
CA ILE A 212 -0.65 -6.33 12.40
C ILE A 212 0.59 -5.59 11.90
N LYS A 213 0.48 -4.89 10.77
CA LYS A 213 1.58 -4.08 10.21
C LYS A 213 1.24 -2.61 10.29
N ASN A 214 2.18 -1.84 10.81
CA ASN A 214 2.13 -0.38 10.83
C ASN A 214 3.24 0.15 9.92
N ALA A 215 2.87 0.84 8.86
CA ALA A 215 3.79 1.43 7.90
C ALA A 215 3.89 2.94 8.12
N TYR A 216 5.08 3.42 8.44
CA TYR A 216 5.41 4.82 8.69
C TYR A 216 6.21 5.37 7.53
N PHE A 217 5.77 6.46 6.93
CA PHE A 217 6.50 7.15 5.87
C PHE A 217 7.18 8.39 6.44
N LEU A 218 8.49 8.50 6.19
CA LEU A 218 9.35 9.59 6.66
C LEU A 218 10.16 10.13 5.49
N SER A 219 10.67 11.35 5.61
CA SER A 219 11.47 11.95 4.55
C SER A 219 12.88 11.36 4.47
N SER A 220 13.41 10.85 5.57
CA SER A 220 14.79 10.35 5.63
C SER A 220 15.02 9.36 6.79
N ILE A 221 16.15 8.65 6.76
CA ILE A 221 16.63 7.82 7.88
C ILE A 221 16.89 8.67 9.13
N SER A 222 17.38 9.91 8.97
CA SER A 222 17.56 10.82 10.11
C SER A 222 16.23 11.17 10.79
N ASP A 223 15.13 11.24 10.03
CA ASP A 223 13.82 11.47 10.63
C ASP A 223 13.33 10.22 11.39
N LEU A 224 13.69 9.01 10.93
CA LEU A 224 13.41 7.77 11.66
C LEU A 224 14.20 7.71 12.98
N GLU A 225 15.47 8.08 12.98
CA GLU A 225 16.30 8.19 14.19
C GLU A 225 15.65 9.14 15.20
N LYS A 226 15.32 10.39 14.79
CA LYS A 226 14.64 11.37 15.63
C LYS A 226 13.28 10.87 16.15
N LEU A 227 12.54 10.12 15.31
CA LEU A 227 11.29 9.51 15.73
C LEU A 227 11.53 8.56 16.91
N PHE A 228 12.49 7.64 16.81
CA PHE A 228 12.82 6.72 17.88
C PHE A 228 13.30 7.42 19.16
N GLU A 229 14.15 8.44 19.03
CA GLU A 229 14.59 9.26 20.17
C GLU A 229 13.42 9.97 20.86
N SER A 230 12.39 10.36 20.11
CA SER A 230 11.23 11.07 20.64
C SER A 230 10.18 10.16 21.33
N VAL A 231 10.21 8.85 21.09
CA VAL A 231 9.19 7.91 21.58
C VAL A 231 8.97 8.00 23.10
N PRO A 232 10.02 8.00 23.99
CA PRO A 232 9.80 8.05 25.43
C PRO A 232 9.09 9.35 25.89
N ASP A 233 9.37 10.46 25.23
CA ASP A 233 8.73 11.75 25.52
C ASP A 233 7.29 11.80 25.01
N LEU A 234 7.04 11.22 23.83
CA LEU A 234 5.70 11.11 23.27
C LEU A 234 4.82 10.22 24.14
N GLU A 235 5.32 9.08 24.62
CA GLU A 235 4.58 8.18 25.52
C GLU A 235 4.25 8.85 26.84
N ARG A 236 5.19 9.56 27.47
CA ARG A 236 4.93 10.33 28.71
C ARG A 236 3.88 11.41 28.53
N LYS A 237 3.82 12.06 27.36
CA LYS A 237 2.78 13.03 27.05
C LYS A 237 1.43 12.39 26.73
N ALA A 238 1.46 11.25 26.07
CA ALA A 238 0.26 10.49 25.66
C ALA A 238 -0.48 9.88 26.85
N TRP A 239 0.29 9.38 27.84
CA TRP A 239 -0.23 8.74 29.05
C TRP A 239 0.44 9.40 30.28
N PRO A 240 -0.08 10.57 30.72
CA PRO A 240 0.52 11.30 31.83
C PRO A 240 0.25 10.59 33.15
N GLY A 241 1.34 10.22 33.83
CA GLY A 241 1.30 9.49 35.10
C GLY A 241 1.46 7.98 34.98
N ASP A 242 2.11 7.41 36.00
CA ASP A 242 2.47 5.98 36.02
C ASP A 242 1.27 5.05 35.90
N HIS A 243 0.12 5.47 36.43
CA HIS A 243 -1.11 4.65 36.39
C HIS A 243 -1.66 4.49 34.96
N GLU A 244 -1.73 5.57 34.18
CA GLU A 244 -2.27 5.54 32.82
C GLU A 244 -1.34 4.79 31.87
N LEU A 245 -0.04 5.06 31.95
CA LEU A 245 0.97 4.35 31.17
C LEU A 245 0.96 2.85 31.50
N LYS A 246 0.87 2.49 32.79
CA LYS A 246 0.78 1.09 33.21
C LYS A 246 -0.46 0.41 32.65
N LYS A 247 -1.62 1.04 32.75
CA LYS A 247 -2.89 0.52 32.20
C LYS A 247 -2.79 0.30 30.70
N HIS A 248 -2.26 1.28 29.94
CA HIS A 248 -2.03 1.14 28.51
C HIS A 248 -1.11 -0.05 28.20
N THR A 249 0.01 -0.16 28.92
CA THR A 249 0.98 -1.25 28.75
C THR A 249 0.36 -2.62 29.05
N GLU A 250 -0.53 -2.73 30.02
CA GLU A 250 -1.23 -3.98 30.33
C GLU A 250 -2.17 -4.40 29.19
N VAL A 251 -2.88 -3.45 28.57
CA VAL A 251 -3.71 -3.72 27.38
C VAL A 251 -2.85 -4.14 26.20
N VAL A 252 -1.71 -3.46 25.95
CA VAL A 252 -0.77 -3.87 24.91
C VAL A 252 -0.30 -5.31 25.14
N LYS A 253 0.12 -5.67 26.36
CA LYS A 253 0.58 -7.01 26.70
C LYS A 253 -0.52 -8.08 26.60
N LYS A 254 -1.78 -7.72 26.82
CA LYS A 254 -2.92 -8.63 26.64
C LYS A 254 -3.07 -9.02 25.18
N TYR A 255 -2.95 -8.08 24.25
CA TYR A 255 -3.29 -8.29 22.84
C TYR A 255 -2.10 -8.54 21.93
N PHE A 256 -0.89 -8.14 22.31
CA PHE A 256 0.30 -8.30 21.48
C PHE A 256 1.36 -9.15 22.17
N LYS A 257 1.99 -10.03 21.39
CA LYS A 257 3.18 -10.75 21.81
C LYS A 257 4.32 -9.77 22.08
N ASN A 258 5.23 -10.12 23.01
CA ASN A 258 6.41 -9.31 23.31
C ASN A 258 7.54 -9.57 22.27
N ILE A 259 7.14 -9.71 21.00
CA ILE A 259 8.04 -9.80 19.85
C ILE A 259 7.46 -8.95 18.72
N HIS A 260 8.34 -8.38 17.94
CA HIS A 260 7.99 -7.64 16.73
C HIS A 260 9.09 -7.79 15.69
N GLU A 261 8.80 -7.42 14.48
CA GLU A 261 9.74 -7.35 13.38
C GLU A 261 9.75 -5.93 12.82
N ASP A 262 10.94 -5.38 12.64
CA ASP A 262 11.15 -4.03 12.10
C ASP A 262 11.89 -4.14 10.76
N ASN A 263 11.32 -3.50 9.74
CA ASN A 263 11.90 -3.42 8.42
C ASN A 263 11.89 -1.98 7.92
N VAL A 264 12.96 -1.58 7.26
CA VAL A 264 13.07 -0.27 6.63
C VAL A 264 13.24 -0.45 5.12
N TYR A 265 12.40 0.22 4.37
CA TYR A 265 12.40 0.22 2.91
C TYR A 265 12.58 1.63 2.37
N THR A 266 13.11 1.72 1.15
CA THR A 266 12.94 2.90 0.31
C THR A 266 11.68 2.71 -0.53
N PHE A 267 10.64 3.52 -0.30
CA PHE A 267 9.55 3.70 -1.24
C PHE A 267 10.10 4.36 -2.51
N VAL A 268 9.83 3.78 -3.68
CA VAL A 268 10.35 4.27 -4.94
C VAL A 268 9.40 5.32 -5.52
N GLY A 269 9.75 6.58 -5.33
CA GLY A 269 9.00 7.71 -5.86
C GLY A 269 8.92 7.68 -7.38
N GLY A 270 7.76 8.09 -7.91
CA GLY A 270 7.47 8.05 -9.34
C GLY A 270 7.06 6.67 -9.89
N LEU A 271 7.24 5.56 -9.15
CA LEU A 271 6.68 4.24 -9.49
C LEU A 271 5.42 3.95 -8.69
N SER A 272 4.50 4.91 -8.60
CA SER A 272 3.26 4.77 -7.83
C SER A 272 2.03 5.24 -8.60
N LYS A 273 0.90 4.59 -8.30
CA LYS A 273 -0.45 5.00 -8.69
C LYS A 273 -1.16 5.52 -7.48
#